data_61a37dd1704927346dbac3aa395748d8
#
_entry.id   61a37dd1704927346dbac3aa395748d8
#
_cell.length_a   1.000
_cell.length_b   1.000
_cell.length_c   1.000
_cell.angle_alpha   90.00
_cell.angle_beta   90.00
_cell.angle_gamma   90.00
#
_symmetry.space_group_name_H-M   'P 1'
#
loop_
_entity.id
_entity.type
_entity.pdbx_description
1 polymer ?
#
loop_
_entity_poly.entity_id
_entity_poly.type
_entity_poly.pdbx_seq_one_letter_code
_entity_poly.pdbx_strand_id
1 'polypeptide(L)'
;MLKKTYNSLLVRFPKEKSSQLLEWIKTEEDRIIWSGNTFKKKLSINSFTEHLNRTDLDSFAYFTPGNNLLTYGEVITNKSPTGSICRIIVNPMERSKGYGQNFCKDLLLWMKKKEKFNMATLNTFADNQKAINCYRKIGFKIVARKPRSRKLGGIWKDMIVMSKAISHRN
;
A
#
# COMPACT_ATOMS: atom_id res chain seq x y z
N MET A 1 26.88 8.65 9.50
CA MET A 1 26.17 8.92 8.23
C MET A 1 24.74 9.32 8.50
N LEU A 2 24.38 10.60 8.34
CA LEU A 2 23.01 11.08 8.49
C LEU A 2 22.13 10.43 7.42
N LYS A 3 21.11 9.68 7.83
CA LYS A 3 20.09 9.13 6.91
C LYS A 3 19.37 10.32 6.28
N LYS A 4 19.62 10.61 5.00
CA LYS A 4 18.86 11.58 4.22
C LYS A 4 17.39 11.11 4.18
N THR A 5 16.55 11.66 5.04
CA THR A 5 15.12 11.53 4.95
C THR A 5 14.61 12.67 4.07
N TYR A 6 14.08 12.34 2.91
CA TYR A 6 13.41 13.33 2.07
C TYR A 6 12.05 13.66 2.68
N ASN A 7 11.74 14.95 2.76
CA ASN A 7 10.39 15.42 3.11
C ASN A 7 9.51 15.27 1.86
N SER A 8 8.97 14.07 1.65
CA SER A 8 8.19 13.74 0.45
C SER A 8 6.72 14.08 0.70
N LEU A 9 6.12 14.87 -0.17
CA LEU A 9 4.68 15.16 -0.14
C LEU A 9 3.91 14.01 -0.78
N LEU A 10 2.75 13.67 -0.20
CA LEU A 10 1.79 12.74 -0.79
C LEU A 10 1.14 13.40 -2.01
N VAL A 11 1.36 12.83 -3.18
CA VAL A 11 0.76 13.28 -4.43
C VAL A 11 -0.05 12.16 -5.08
N ARG A 12 -0.97 12.50 -5.97
CA ARG A 12 -1.62 11.53 -6.85
C ARG A 12 -0.58 10.84 -7.71
N PHE A 13 -0.71 9.51 -7.87
CA PHE A 13 0.24 8.77 -8.69
C PHE A 13 0.04 9.12 -10.18
N PRO A 14 1.07 9.65 -10.85
CA PRO A 14 1.01 9.95 -12.27
C PRO A 14 1.20 8.67 -13.10
N LYS A 15 0.26 8.40 -14.02
CA LYS A 15 0.22 7.14 -14.80
C LYS A 15 1.47 6.91 -15.65
N GLU A 16 2.13 7.96 -16.08
CA GLU A 16 3.39 7.91 -16.82
C GLU A 16 4.56 7.30 -16.02
N LYS A 17 4.42 7.21 -14.69
CA LYS A 17 5.40 6.54 -13.81
C LYS A 17 5.13 5.04 -13.62
N SER A 18 4.14 4.48 -14.33
CA SER A 18 3.79 3.06 -14.21
C SER A 18 4.95 2.12 -14.54
N SER A 19 5.74 2.41 -15.58
CA SER A 19 6.92 1.59 -15.92
C SER A 19 7.92 1.54 -14.78
N GLN A 20 8.22 2.69 -14.16
CA GLN A 20 9.16 2.78 -13.04
C GLN A 20 8.68 1.99 -11.82
N LEU A 21 7.37 1.98 -11.54
CA LEU A 21 6.79 1.16 -10.47
C LEU A 21 6.91 -0.34 -10.77
N LEU A 22 6.57 -0.74 -11.99
CA LEU A 22 6.54 -2.16 -12.36
C LEU A 22 7.94 -2.80 -12.42
N GLU A 23 9.01 -2.02 -12.60
CA GLU A 23 10.40 -2.48 -12.47
C GLU A 23 10.73 -3.03 -11.08
N TRP A 24 9.96 -2.69 -10.04
CA TRP A 24 10.16 -3.21 -8.69
C TRP A 24 9.53 -4.58 -8.45
N ILE A 25 8.72 -5.05 -9.40
CA ILE A 25 7.93 -6.28 -9.31
C ILE A 25 8.42 -7.23 -10.40
N LYS A 26 9.46 -7.98 -10.08
CA LYS A 26 10.23 -8.77 -11.06
C LYS A 26 9.75 -10.21 -11.20
N THR A 27 9.17 -10.76 -10.13
CA THR A 27 8.80 -12.17 -10.06
C THR A 27 7.29 -12.33 -9.86
N GLU A 28 6.80 -13.54 -10.11
CA GLU A 28 5.42 -13.92 -9.80
C GLU A 28 5.13 -13.78 -8.28
N GLU A 29 6.11 -14.10 -7.45
CA GLU A 29 6.00 -13.96 -6.00
C GLU A 29 5.90 -12.49 -5.60
N ASP A 30 6.76 -11.61 -6.16
CA ASP A 30 6.66 -10.16 -5.93
C ASP A 30 5.26 -9.65 -6.29
N ARG A 31 4.72 -10.08 -7.42
CA ARG A 31 3.38 -9.72 -7.88
C ARG A 31 2.31 -10.16 -6.87
N ILE A 32 2.37 -11.40 -6.40
CA ILE A 32 1.40 -11.94 -5.42
C ILE A 32 1.52 -11.21 -4.09
N ILE A 33 2.74 -10.94 -3.62
CA ILE A 33 2.98 -10.23 -2.36
C ILE A 33 2.42 -8.82 -2.44
N TRP A 34 2.67 -8.09 -3.53
CA TRP A 34 2.25 -6.71 -3.69
C TRP A 34 0.77 -6.56 -4.00
N SER A 35 0.24 -7.33 -4.96
CA SER A 35 -1.09 -7.11 -5.52
C SER A 35 -2.11 -8.19 -5.22
N GLY A 36 -1.69 -9.28 -4.60
CA GLY A 36 -2.54 -10.42 -4.35
C GLY A 36 -3.11 -11.02 -5.62
N ASN A 37 -4.44 -11.11 -5.67
CA ASN A 37 -5.18 -11.64 -6.81
C ASN A 37 -5.67 -10.56 -7.77
N THR A 38 -5.22 -9.30 -7.62
CA THR A 38 -5.69 -8.19 -8.46
C THR A 38 -5.29 -8.40 -9.93
N PHE A 39 -4.04 -8.79 -10.17
CA PHE A 39 -3.53 -9.05 -11.52
C PHE A 39 -3.32 -10.56 -11.73
N LYS A 40 -4.44 -11.31 -11.90
CA LYS A 40 -4.41 -12.78 -11.94
C LYS A 40 -3.65 -13.37 -13.13
N LYS A 41 -3.74 -12.74 -14.31
CA LYS A 41 -3.18 -13.28 -15.55
C LYS A 41 -1.77 -12.76 -15.81
N LYS A 42 -1.60 -11.45 -15.87
CA LYS A 42 -0.31 -10.81 -16.13
C LYS A 42 -0.34 -9.38 -15.61
N LEU A 43 0.72 -9.00 -14.91
CA LEU A 43 1.00 -7.61 -14.60
C LEU A 43 1.77 -6.99 -15.80
N SER A 44 1.17 -5.99 -16.43
CA SER A 44 1.74 -5.24 -17.53
C SER A 44 1.37 -3.77 -17.38
N ILE A 45 2.03 -2.89 -18.12
CA ILE A 45 1.69 -1.45 -18.14
C ILE A 45 0.21 -1.27 -18.49
N ASN A 46 -0.30 -1.97 -19.50
CA ASN A 46 -1.70 -1.87 -19.91
C ASN A 46 -2.66 -2.31 -18.82
N SER A 47 -2.47 -3.51 -18.22
CA SER A 47 -3.35 -4.01 -17.16
C SER A 47 -3.27 -3.14 -15.90
N PHE A 48 -2.11 -2.55 -15.60
CA PHE A 48 -1.95 -1.63 -14.50
C PHE A 48 -2.60 -0.27 -14.77
N THR A 49 -2.44 0.28 -15.97
CA THR A 49 -3.10 1.54 -16.38
C THR A 49 -4.62 1.40 -16.38
N GLU A 50 -5.14 0.26 -16.86
CA GLU A 50 -6.58 -0.06 -16.77
C GLU A 50 -7.04 -0.11 -15.30
N HIS A 51 -6.28 -0.77 -14.43
CA HIS A 51 -6.55 -0.79 -12.99
C HIS A 51 -6.60 0.62 -12.38
N LEU A 52 -5.74 1.54 -12.79
CA LEU A 52 -5.73 2.93 -12.32
C LEU A 52 -6.93 3.77 -12.80
N ASN A 53 -7.69 3.29 -13.80
CA ASN A 53 -8.91 3.95 -14.29
C ASN A 53 -10.14 3.65 -13.43
N ARG A 54 -10.04 2.80 -12.42
CA ARG A 54 -11.14 2.46 -11.53
C ARG A 54 -11.62 3.69 -10.76
N THR A 55 -12.95 3.83 -10.67
CA THR A 55 -13.62 4.94 -9.95
C THR A 55 -13.60 4.78 -8.42
N ASP A 56 -13.40 3.55 -7.94
CA ASP A 56 -13.33 3.20 -6.52
C ASP A 56 -11.90 3.14 -5.98
N LEU A 57 -10.94 3.72 -6.71
CA LEU A 57 -9.53 3.65 -6.38
C LEU A 57 -8.88 5.03 -6.42
N ASP A 58 -8.21 5.37 -5.34
CA ASP A 58 -7.33 6.53 -5.26
C ASP A 58 -5.88 6.06 -5.09
N SER A 59 -5.01 6.38 -6.03
CA SER A 59 -3.59 6.01 -6.02
C SER A 59 -2.68 7.18 -5.70
N PHE A 60 -1.61 6.92 -4.94
CA PHE A 60 -0.71 7.94 -4.42
C PHE A 60 0.74 7.52 -4.54
N ALA A 61 1.62 8.52 -4.49
CA ALA A 61 3.06 8.31 -4.51
C ALA A 61 3.82 9.33 -3.66
N TYR A 62 5.05 8.94 -3.31
CA TYR A 62 6.14 9.83 -2.94
C TYR A 62 7.19 9.82 -4.04
N PHE A 63 7.84 10.97 -4.20
CA PHE A 63 8.99 11.13 -5.09
C PHE A 63 10.20 11.70 -4.35
N THR A 64 11.39 11.40 -4.85
CA THR A 64 12.61 12.09 -4.44
C THR A 64 12.63 13.51 -5.02
N PRO A 65 13.50 14.43 -4.53
CA PRO A 65 13.69 15.74 -5.16
C PRO A 65 14.06 15.66 -6.64
N GLY A 66 14.71 14.57 -7.07
CA GLY A 66 15.03 14.31 -8.48
C GLY A 66 13.90 13.65 -9.28
N ASN A 67 12.66 13.71 -8.80
CA ASN A 67 11.47 13.14 -9.46
C ASN A 67 11.52 11.63 -9.74
N ASN A 68 12.31 10.88 -8.96
CA ASN A 68 12.29 9.41 -9.00
C ASN A 68 11.24 8.89 -8.03
N LEU A 69 10.48 7.88 -8.46
CA LEU A 69 9.47 7.25 -7.64
C LEU A 69 10.11 6.62 -6.39
N LEU A 70 9.55 6.94 -5.22
CA LEU A 70 10.03 6.49 -3.92
C LEU A 70 9.10 5.49 -3.25
N THR A 71 7.79 5.78 -3.27
CA THR A 71 6.77 4.93 -2.65
C THR A 71 5.49 5.04 -3.46
N TYR A 72 4.76 3.94 -3.55
CA TYR A 72 3.44 3.87 -4.15
C TYR A 72 2.47 3.19 -3.18
N GLY A 73 1.17 3.51 -3.28
CA GLY A 73 0.10 2.84 -2.57
C GLY A 73 -1.28 3.35 -2.99
N GLU A 74 -2.31 2.63 -2.57
CA GLU A 74 -3.68 2.85 -2.98
C GLU A 74 -4.64 2.85 -1.80
N VAL A 75 -5.77 3.54 -1.97
CA VAL A 75 -6.95 3.45 -1.11
C VAL A 75 -8.13 3.03 -1.96
N ILE A 76 -8.74 1.89 -1.63
CA ILE A 76 -10.01 1.43 -2.21
C ILE A 76 -11.15 2.05 -1.40
N THR A 77 -12.11 2.67 -2.08
CA THR A 77 -13.11 3.55 -1.48
C THR A 77 -14.55 3.05 -1.55
N ASN A 78 -14.80 1.90 -2.20
CA ASN A 78 -16.14 1.37 -2.46
C ASN A 78 -16.86 0.78 -1.24
N LYS A 79 -16.19 0.72 -0.08
CA LYS A 79 -16.76 0.21 1.18
C LYS A 79 -16.91 1.31 2.23
N SER A 80 -17.15 2.57 1.79
CA SER A 80 -17.40 3.68 2.72
C SER A 80 -18.47 3.27 3.77
N PRO A 81 -18.26 3.59 5.05
CA PRO A 81 -17.25 4.46 5.62
C PRO A 81 -15.88 3.80 5.91
N THR A 82 -15.61 2.62 5.40
CA THR A 82 -14.31 1.95 5.51
C THR A 82 -13.50 2.12 4.22
N GLY A 83 -12.28 2.63 4.32
CA GLY A 83 -11.32 2.64 3.23
C GLY A 83 -10.27 1.55 3.40
N SER A 84 -9.89 0.87 2.31
CA SER A 84 -8.86 -0.18 2.34
C SER A 84 -7.56 0.33 1.76
N ILE A 85 -6.54 0.48 2.60
CA ILE A 85 -5.17 0.79 2.16
C ILE A 85 -4.54 -0.48 1.62
N CYS A 86 -4.02 -0.44 0.42
CA CYS A 86 -3.46 -1.61 -0.23
C CYS A 86 -2.31 -1.26 -1.18
N ARG A 87 -1.59 -2.30 -1.62
CA ARG A 87 -0.49 -2.22 -2.58
C ARG A 87 0.60 -1.21 -2.23
N ILE A 88 0.85 -0.98 -0.92
CA ILE A 88 1.98 -0.16 -0.50
C ILE A 88 3.28 -0.86 -0.90
N ILE A 89 4.13 -0.14 -1.62
CA ILE A 89 5.47 -0.59 -1.98
C ILE A 89 6.44 0.59 -1.91
N VAL A 90 7.63 0.33 -1.36
CA VAL A 90 8.74 1.28 -1.31
C VAL A 90 9.81 0.83 -2.29
N ASN A 91 10.41 1.77 -3.00
CA ASN A 91 11.57 1.50 -3.86
C ASN A 91 12.53 0.55 -3.14
N PRO A 92 12.90 -0.59 -3.74
CA PRO A 92 13.77 -1.59 -3.10
C PRO A 92 15.06 -1.02 -2.53
N MET A 93 15.66 -0.02 -3.20
CA MET A 93 16.89 0.64 -2.77
C MET A 93 16.70 1.61 -1.58
N GLU A 94 15.44 1.96 -1.27
CA GLU A 94 15.08 2.95 -0.25
C GLU A 94 14.35 2.33 0.96
N ARG A 95 14.26 1.00 1.02
CA ARG A 95 13.60 0.28 2.11
C ARG A 95 14.31 0.50 3.45
N SER A 96 13.58 0.25 4.54
CA SER A 96 14.07 0.34 5.93
C SER A 96 14.45 1.76 6.41
N LYS A 97 14.12 2.80 5.63
CA LYS A 97 14.32 4.21 5.97
C LYS A 97 13.06 4.91 6.51
N GLY A 98 11.98 4.17 6.78
CA GLY A 98 10.74 4.71 7.35
C GLY A 98 9.71 5.21 6.33
N TYR A 99 10.01 5.23 5.04
CA TYR A 99 9.12 5.76 4.01
C TYR A 99 7.74 5.09 3.97
N GLY A 100 7.68 3.76 4.06
CA GLY A 100 6.40 3.05 4.06
C GLY A 100 5.51 3.42 5.26
N GLN A 101 6.11 3.65 6.43
CA GLN A 101 5.39 4.08 7.62
C GLN A 101 4.84 5.51 7.47
N ASN A 102 5.68 6.45 7.00
CA ASN A 102 5.27 7.84 6.78
C ASN A 102 4.20 7.93 5.69
N PHE A 103 4.38 7.21 4.59
CA PHE A 103 3.40 7.12 3.52
C PHE A 103 2.03 6.64 4.01
N CYS A 104 2.00 5.58 4.83
CA CYS A 104 0.75 5.08 5.40
C CYS A 104 0.10 6.10 6.35
N LYS A 105 0.88 6.86 7.13
CA LYS A 105 0.36 7.97 7.96
C LYS A 105 -0.28 9.06 7.10
N ASP A 106 0.33 9.42 5.98
CA ASP A 106 -0.20 10.45 5.09
C ASP A 106 -1.46 9.98 4.35
N LEU A 107 -1.55 8.69 3.99
CA LEU A 107 -2.79 8.12 3.50
C LEU A 107 -3.92 8.21 4.54
N LEU A 108 -3.64 7.94 5.82
CA LEU A 108 -4.61 8.11 6.90
C LEU A 108 -5.04 9.58 7.07
N LEU A 109 -4.11 10.53 6.96
CA LEU A 109 -4.43 11.96 6.99
C LEU A 109 -5.29 12.38 5.80
N TRP A 110 -4.97 11.85 4.61
CA TRP A 110 -5.81 12.06 3.43
C TRP A 110 -7.22 11.49 3.62
N MET A 111 -7.34 10.27 4.15
CA MET A 111 -8.64 9.66 4.45
C MET A 111 -9.42 10.50 5.47
N LYS A 112 -8.76 11.00 6.52
CA LYS A 112 -9.37 11.90 7.51
C LYS A 112 -9.94 13.17 6.86
N LYS A 113 -9.19 13.81 5.97
CA LYS A 113 -9.62 15.01 5.24
C LYS A 113 -10.82 14.79 4.31
N LYS A 114 -11.06 13.54 3.90
CA LYS A 114 -12.21 13.20 3.05
C LYS A 114 -13.53 13.07 3.82
N GLU A 115 -13.48 13.06 5.15
CA GLU A 115 -14.64 13.00 6.08
C GLU A 115 -15.61 11.83 5.88
N LYS A 116 -15.53 11.13 4.74
CA LYS A 116 -16.35 9.96 4.43
C LYS A 116 -15.83 8.66 5.04
N PHE A 117 -14.63 8.65 5.63
CA PHE A 117 -14.03 7.47 6.22
C PHE A 117 -13.96 7.59 7.74
N ASN A 118 -14.47 6.58 8.44
CA ASN A 118 -14.30 6.43 9.89
C ASN A 118 -13.40 5.24 10.25
N MET A 119 -13.00 4.42 9.27
CA MET A 119 -12.17 3.24 9.45
C MET A 119 -11.20 3.08 8.28
N ALA A 120 -9.95 2.77 8.58
CA ALA A 120 -8.97 2.28 7.63
C ALA A 120 -8.71 0.79 7.88
N THR A 121 -8.62 -0.01 6.82
CA THR A 121 -8.22 -1.41 6.87
C THR A 121 -7.04 -1.68 5.94
N LEU A 122 -6.29 -2.72 6.23
CA LEU A 122 -5.25 -3.26 5.36
C LEU A 122 -5.06 -4.76 5.62
N ASN A 123 -4.47 -5.44 4.65
CA ASN A 123 -4.13 -6.86 4.75
C ASN A 123 -2.63 -7.06 4.56
N THR A 124 -2.07 -8.04 5.27
CA THR A 124 -0.69 -8.48 5.09
C THR A 124 -0.57 -9.97 5.35
N PHE A 125 0.50 -10.62 4.87
CA PHE A 125 0.79 -12.00 5.24
C PHE A 125 1.07 -12.13 6.75
N ALA A 126 0.61 -13.20 7.37
CA ALA A 126 0.75 -13.43 8.81
C ALA A 126 2.20 -13.58 9.27
N ASP A 127 3.09 -14.02 8.38
CA ASP A 127 4.53 -14.14 8.62
C ASP A 127 5.32 -12.86 8.29
N ASN A 128 4.68 -11.82 7.74
CA ASN A 128 5.31 -10.52 7.47
C ASN A 128 5.38 -9.64 8.73
N GLN A 129 6.19 -10.07 9.71
CA GLN A 129 6.33 -9.36 10.98
C GLN A 129 6.81 -7.91 10.83
N LYS A 130 7.62 -7.63 9.79
CA LYS A 130 8.10 -6.28 9.49
C LYS A 130 6.94 -5.34 9.16
N ALA A 131 6.02 -5.77 8.29
CA ALA A 131 4.84 -4.99 7.95
C ALA A 131 3.88 -4.87 9.14
N ILE A 132 3.60 -5.96 9.85
CA ILE A 132 2.73 -5.97 11.03
C ILE A 132 3.24 -4.98 12.07
N ASN A 133 4.53 -5.00 12.39
CA ASN A 133 5.13 -4.08 13.36
C ASN A 133 5.10 -2.63 12.87
N CYS A 134 5.29 -2.41 11.57
CA CYS A 134 5.16 -1.08 10.96
C CYS A 134 3.74 -0.52 11.17
N TYR A 135 2.72 -1.30 10.87
CA TYR A 135 1.32 -0.88 10.99
C TYR A 135 0.89 -0.73 12.45
N ARG A 136 1.34 -1.59 13.37
CA ARG A 136 1.11 -1.42 14.82
C ARG A 136 1.65 -0.09 15.35
N LYS A 137 2.85 0.33 14.93
CA LYS A 137 3.45 1.62 15.33
C LYS A 137 2.63 2.85 14.93
N ILE A 138 1.77 2.74 13.93
CA ILE A 138 0.87 3.81 13.50
C ILE A 138 -0.57 3.60 13.95
N GLY A 139 -0.80 2.62 14.85
CA GLY A 139 -2.05 2.42 15.57
C GLY A 139 -3.03 1.43 14.93
N PHE A 140 -2.64 0.65 13.92
CA PHE A 140 -3.45 -0.46 13.46
C PHE A 140 -3.45 -1.62 14.46
N LYS A 141 -4.59 -2.27 14.60
CA LYS A 141 -4.78 -3.48 15.40
C LYS A 141 -5.17 -4.65 14.50
N ILE A 142 -4.73 -5.86 14.85
CA ILE A 142 -5.18 -7.08 14.18
C ILE A 142 -6.63 -7.32 14.57
N VAL A 143 -7.49 -7.50 13.59
CA VAL A 143 -8.94 -7.73 13.79
C VAL A 143 -9.40 -9.08 13.23
N ALA A 144 -8.65 -9.69 12.32
CA ALA A 144 -8.95 -11.02 11.82
C ALA A 144 -7.68 -11.72 11.29
N ARG A 145 -7.71 -13.04 11.31
CA ARG A 145 -6.78 -13.93 10.61
C ARG A 145 -7.57 -14.78 9.64
N LYS A 146 -7.11 -14.83 8.40
CA LYS A 146 -7.69 -15.66 7.33
C LYS A 146 -6.72 -16.78 7.02
N PRO A 147 -6.96 -18.00 7.54
CA PRO A 147 -6.06 -19.12 7.30
C PRO A 147 -6.08 -19.54 5.84
N ARG A 148 -4.97 -20.05 5.34
CA ARG A 148 -4.81 -20.60 3.98
C ARG A 148 -5.43 -19.72 2.90
N SER A 149 -5.26 -18.41 3.03
CA SER A 149 -5.98 -17.40 2.22
C SER A 149 -5.31 -17.12 0.87
N ARG A 150 -4.01 -17.38 0.76
CA ARG A 150 -3.25 -17.10 -0.46
C ARG A 150 -2.13 -18.09 -0.67
N LYS A 151 -1.94 -18.51 -1.92
CA LYS A 151 -0.84 -19.39 -2.31
C LYS A 151 0.36 -18.57 -2.77
N LEU A 152 1.53 -18.84 -2.19
CA LEU A 152 2.81 -18.21 -2.52
C LEU A 152 3.88 -19.29 -2.64
N GLY A 153 4.56 -19.37 -3.78
CA GLY A 153 5.57 -20.42 -4.01
C GLY A 153 5.03 -21.84 -3.81
N GLY A 154 3.77 -22.11 -4.19
CA GLY A 154 3.15 -23.41 -3.95
C GLY A 154 2.56 -23.62 -2.55
N ILE A 155 2.90 -22.80 -1.56
CA ILE A 155 2.53 -22.94 -0.14
C ILE A 155 1.36 -22.02 0.20
N TRP A 156 0.34 -22.56 0.90
CA TRP A 156 -0.76 -21.77 1.42
C TRP A 156 -0.30 -20.93 2.62
N LYS A 157 -0.55 -19.64 2.54
CA LYS A 157 -0.23 -18.63 3.56
C LYS A 157 -1.48 -18.04 4.18
N ASP A 158 -1.38 -17.75 5.46
CA ASP A 158 -2.41 -16.99 6.18
C ASP A 158 -2.27 -15.49 5.92
N MET A 159 -3.41 -14.79 5.92
CA MET A 159 -3.47 -13.33 5.85
C MET A 159 -3.97 -12.78 7.19
N ILE A 160 -3.43 -11.64 7.57
CA ILE A 160 -3.88 -10.83 8.71
C ILE A 160 -4.64 -9.62 8.15
N VAL A 161 -5.81 -9.35 8.72
CA VAL A 161 -6.55 -8.10 8.51
C VAL A 161 -6.26 -7.19 9.70
N MET A 162 -5.84 -5.98 9.42
CA MET A 162 -5.64 -4.96 10.44
C MET A 162 -6.56 -3.77 10.19
N SER A 163 -7.02 -3.11 11.25
CA SER A 163 -7.86 -1.92 11.17
C SER A 163 -7.41 -0.83 12.12
N LYS A 164 -7.77 0.40 11.77
CA LYS A 164 -7.57 1.60 12.59
C LYS A 164 -8.76 2.54 12.41
N ALA A 165 -9.35 2.99 13.52
CA ALA A 165 -10.36 4.05 13.51
C ALA A 165 -9.74 5.39 13.06
N ILE A 166 -10.48 6.14 12.26
CA ILE A 166 -10.13 7.50 11.82
C ILE A 166 -11.00 8.46 12.64
N SER A 167 -10.36 9.16 13.59
CA SER A 167 -11.05 10.15 14.42
C SER A 167 -11.15 11.48 13.66
N HIS A 168 -12.37 12.04 13.62
CA HIS A 168 -12.66 13.38 13.09
C HIS A 168 -12.78 14.42 14.22
N ARG A 169 -12.55 14.02 15.49
CA ARG A 169 -12.53 14.99 16.58
C ARG A 169 -11.32 15.92 16.41
N ASN A 170 -11.59 17.22 16.46
CA ASN A 170 -10.58 18.27 16.57
C ASN A 170 -9.87 18.18 17.91
#